data_aafc68575246f3ef27b1ac4ca44a148b
#
_entry.id   aafc68575246f3ef27b1ac4ca44a148b
#
_cell.length_a   1.000
_cell.length_b   1.000
_cell.length_c   1.000
_cell.angle_alpha   90.00
_cell.angle_beta   90.00
_cell.angle_gamma   90.00
#
_symmetry.space_group_name_H-M   'P 1'
#
loop_
_entity.id
_entity.type
_entity.pdbx_description
1 polymer ?
#
loop_
_entity_poly.entity_id
_entity_poly.type
_entity_poly.pdbx_seq_one_letter_code
_entity_poly.pdbx_strand_id
1 'polypeptide(L)'
;MARCWSNLTPYVEDPRAGRIGGVKMSYKRASVVIALLLFATTLIHAPVRASFHQSAFVEAELLVRLTMELPVEIEIMFDAWTTADQFVQWFPGWAEMTVTEGGEYRFGWDGWEEEWVGNYIEVDRPKKLVFTWLPPVAVFPIGAYETTVTLSFEDLQGITRMTLEHSGFQDGPEMESHKEAWSGYLYNLRAYLLQR
;
A
#
# COMPACT_ATOMS: atom_id res chain seq x y z
N MET A 1 -19.27 5.52 -14.96
CA MET A 1 -18.62 4.21 -14.73
C MET A 1 -18.11 4.10 -13.29
N ALA A 2 -19.00 4.21 -12.31
CA ALA A 2 -18.68 4.22 -10.89
C ALA A 2 -19.06 2.88 -10.25
N ARG A 3 -18.37 1.79 -10.53
CA ARG A 3 -18.67 0.47 -9.96
C ARG A 3 -17.48 -0.22 -9.27
N CYS A 4 -16.32 0.41 -9.18
CA CYS A 4 -15.17 -0.25 -8.56
C CYS A 4 -15.17 -0.17 -7.01
N TRP A 5 -15.89 0.79 -6.43
CA TRP A 5 -15.97 0.98 -4.97
C TRP A 5 -17.30 0.53 -4.34
N SER A 6 -18.28 0.07 -5.14
CA SER A 6 -19.62 -0.27 -4.63
C SER A 6 -19.72 -1.62 -3.91
N ASN A 7 -18.64 -2.36 -3.73
CA ASN A 7 -18.63 -3.64 -2.99
C ASN A 7 -17.99 -3.57 -1.61
N LEU A 8 -17.68 -2.38 -1.09
CA LEU A 8 -17.39 -2.24 0.33
C LEU A 8 -18.72 -2.22 1.09
N THR A 9 -19.31 -3.40 1.30
CA THR A 9 -20.39 -3.57 2.29
C THR A 9 -19.79 -3.23 3.65
N PRO A 10 -20.44 -2.35 4.45
CA PRO A 10 -20.01 -2.13 5.81
C PRO A 10 -20.03 -3.46 6.55
N TYR A 11 -18.92 -3.79 7.21
CA TYR A 11 -18.83 -4.92 8.11
C TYR A 11 -19.83 -4.69 9.26
N VAL A 12 -20.96 -5.41 9.20
CA VAL A 12 -21.95 -5.45 10.28
C VAL A 12 -21.44 -6.51 11.27
N GLU A 13 -20.98 -6.08 12.44
CA GLU A 13 -20.68 -7.00 13.53
C GLU A 13 -21.95 -7.80 13.88
N ASP A 14 -21.86 -9.13 13.78
CA ASP A 14 -22.90 -10.04 14.28
C ASP A 14 -22.88 -10.05 15.83
N PRO A 15 -23.92 -9.54 16.51
CA PRO A 15 -23.95 -9.51 17.98
C PRO A 15 -24.11 -10.90 18.63
N ARG A 16 -23.98 -11.99 17.88
CA ARG A 16 -24.15 -13.38 18.34
C ARG A 16 -22.87 -14.19 18.41
N ALA A 17 -21.68 -13.61 18.24
CA ALA A 17 -20.43 -14.32 18.47
C ALA A 17 -20.28 -14.64 19.96
N GLY A 18 -20.78 -15.83 20.32
CA GLY A 18 -20.91 -16.34 21.67
C GLY A 18 -19.58 -16.55 22.36
N ARG A 19 -19.60 -16.26 23.65
CA ARG A 19 -18.60 -16.61 24.66
C ARG A 19 -18.08 -18.04 24.49
N ILE A 20 -16.83 -18.20 24.15
CA ILE A 20 -16.13 -19.46 24.29
C ILE A 20 -15.49 -19.46 25.68
N GLY A 21 -15.93 -20.45 26.52
CA GLY A 21 -15.61 -20.58 27.92
C GLY A 21 -14.10 -20.72 28.19
N GLY A 22 -13.69 -20.05 29.28
CA GLY A 22 -12.33 -20.14 29.80
C GLY A 22 -12.04 -21.52 30.37
N VAL A 23 -11.04 -22.17 29.78
CA VAL A 23 -10.43 -23.38 30.37
C VAL A 23 -9.38 -22.94 31.38
N LYS A 24 -9.70 -23.11 32.67
CA LYS A 24 -8.72 -22.96 33.76
C LYS A 24 -7.84 -24.19 33.81
N MET A 25 -6.59 -24.07 33.36
CA MET A 25 -5.56 -25.08 33.62
C MET A 25 -5.02 -24.92 35.04
N SER A 26 -5.32 -25.91 35.85
CA SER A 26 -4.79 -26.06 37.22
C SER A 26 -3.44 -26.81 37.13
N TYR A 27 -2.32 -26.11 37.41
CA TYR A 27 -1.02 -26.75 37.57
C TYR A 27 -0.88 -27.27 39.01
N LYS A 28 -0.94 -28.59 39.20
CA LYS A 28 -0.52 -29.25 40.43
C LYS A 28 1.00 -29.26 40.50
N ARG A 29 1.57 -28.65 41.53
CA ARG A 29 3.00 -28.74 41.87
C ARG A 29 3.32 -30.16 42.30
N ALA A 30 4.14 -30.88 41.58
CA ALA A 30 4.79 -32.12 41.99
C ALA A 30 6.23 -31.79 42.40
N SER A 31 6.48 -31.84 43.70
CA SER A 31 7.82 -31.82 44.26
C SER A 31 8.46 -33.18 44.04
N VAL A 32 9.52 -33.29 43.27
CA VAL A 32 10.36 -34.49 43.18
C VAL A 32 11.70 -34.14 43.78
N VAL A 33 11.96 -34.77 44.95
CA VAL A 33 13.26 -34.81 45.59
C VAL A 33 14.09 -35.91 44.84
N ILE A 34 15.17 -35.56 44.21
CA ILE A 34 16.13 -36.51 43.63
C ILE A 34 17.47 -36.36 44.34
N ALA A 35 17.87 -37.46 44.93
CA ALA A 35 19.13 -37.65 45.67
C ALA A 35 20.35 -37.60 44.75
N LEU A 36 21.43 -37.00 45.27
CA LEU A 36 22.78 -37.01 44.68
C LEU A 36 23.32 -38.42 44.54
N LEU A 37 23.82 -38.76 43.35
CA LEU A 37 24.88 -39.74 43.13
C LEU A 37 25.95 -39.13 42.26
N LEU A 38 27.09 -38.86 42.90
CA LEU A 38 28.33 -38.44 42.25
C LEU A 38 28.93 -39.59 41.44
N PHE A 39 28.95 -39.48 40.10
CA PHE A 39 29.90 -40.20 39.25
C PHE A 39 30.69 -39.18 38.44
N ALA A 40 31.94 -39.01 38.81
CA ALA A 40 32.90 -38.23 38.05
C ALA A 40 33.33 -39.04 36.79
N THR A 41 32.78 -38.67 35.64
CA THR A 41 33.35 -39.00 34.34
C THR A 41 33.67 -37.69 33.62
N THR A 42 34.95 -37.37 33.53
CA THR A 42 35.47 -36.27 32.73
C THR A 42 35.30 -36.59 31.26
N LEU A 43 34.14 -36.22 30.70
CA LEU A 43 33.97 -36.18 29.26
C LEU A 43 34.31 -34.79 28.80
N ILE A 44 35.39 -34.68 28.01
CA ILE A 44 35.78 -33.44 27.33
C ILE A 44 34.67 -33.12 26.32
N HIS A 45 33.71 -32.28 26.73
CA HIS A 45 32.72 -31.73 25.81
C HIS A 45 33.33 -30.49 25.13
N ALA A 46 33.75 -30.67 23.88
CA ALA A 46 34.00 -29.53 23.01
C ALA A 46 32.67 -28.75 22.88
N PRO A 47 32.68 -27.41 23.05
CA PRO A 47 31.48 -26.63 22.87
C PRO A 47 31.07 -26.69 21.41
N VAL A 48 29.98 -27.41 21.11
CA VAL A 48 29.30 -27.26 19.83
C VAL A 48 28.77 -25.84 19.83
N ARG A 49 29.49 -24.92 19.18
CA ARG A 49 28.96 -23.62 18.82
C ARG A 49 27.83 -23.88 17.83
N ALA A 50 26.59 -23.93 18.33
CA ALA A 50 25.42 -23.79 17.49
C ALA A 50 25.48 -22.37 16.91
N SER A 51 25.92 -22.27 15.66
CA SER A 51 25.74 -21.06 14.87
C SER A 51 24.25 -20.92 14.64
N PHE A 52 23.59 -20.15 15.49
CA PHE A 52 22.26 -19.65 15.15
C PHE A 52 22.45 -18.75 13.94
N HIS A 53 22.16 -19.28 12.76
CA HIS A 53 21.87 -18.46 11.60
C HIS A 53 20.59 -17.72 11.96
N GLN A 54 20.74 -16.48 12.39
CA GLN A 54 19.66 -15.52 12.50
C GLN A 54 19.23 -15.27 11.07
N SER A 55 18.26 -16.06 10.59
CA SER A 55 17.55 -15.76 9.37
C SER A 55 16.94 -14.38 9.61
N ALA A 56 17.51 -13.36 8.98
CA ALA A 56 16.90 -12.05 8.92
C ALA A 56 15.54 -12.28 8.29
N PHE A 57 14.48 -12.12 9.06
CA PHE A 57 13.15 -11.98 8.50
C PHE A 57 13.21 -10.70 7.70
N VAL A 58 13.28 -10.83 6.38
CA VAL A 58 13.00 -9.73 5.48
C VAL A 58 11.50 -9.50 5.62
N GLU A 59 11.14 -8.50 6.39
CA GLU A 59 9.76 -8.01 6.43
C GLU A 59 9.40 -7.64 5.00
N ALA A 60 8.37 -8.29 4.46
CA ALA A 60 7.94 -8.00 3.10
C ALA A 60 7.48 -6.55 3.07
N GLU A 61 8.12 -5.74 2.24
CA GLU A 61 7.73 -4.34 2.08
C GLU A 61 6.29 -4.29 1.55
N LEU A 62 5.42 -3.59 2.26
CA LEU A 62 4.05 -3.35 1.84
C LEU A 62 4.06 -2.25 0.76
N LEU A 63 4.26 -2.67 -0.49
CA LEU A 63 4.45 -1.82 -1.65
C LEU A 63 3.56 -2.28 -2.80
N VAL A 64 2.73 -1.38 -3.32
CA VAL A 64 2.11 -1.56 -4.63
C VAL A 64 3.11 -1.08 -5.68
N ARG A 65 3.45 -1.94 -6.64
CA ARG A 65 4.23 -1.55 -7.83
C ARG A 65 3.52 -2.03 -9.09
N LEU A 66 3.16 -1.07 -9.96
CA LEU A 66 2.52 -1.31 -11.24
C LEU A 66 3.30 -0.62 -12.34
N THR A 67 3.48 -1.29 -13.47
CA THR A 67 4.22 -0.74 -14.63
C THR A 67 3.36 -0.82 -15.88
N MET A 68 3.40 0.22 -16.68
CA MET A 68 2.70 0.31 -17.96
C MET A 68 3.65 0.88 -19.04
N GLU A 69 3.58 0.32 -20.24
CA GLU A 69 4.28 0.85 -21.40
C GLU A 69 3.27 1.21 -22.48
N LEU A 70 3.37 2.43 -23.01
CA LEU A 70 2.50 2.92 -24.09
C LEU A 70 3.31 3.66 -25.16
N PRO A 71 2.90 3.56 -26.45
CA PRO A 71 3.52 4.29 -27.56
C PRO A 71 3.04 5.76 -27.58
N VAL A 72 3.42 6.50 -26.56
CA VAL A 72 3.13 7.94 -26.39
C VAL A 72 4.39 8.64 -25.91
N GLU A 73 4.52 9.92 -26.21
CA GLU A 73 5.63 10.77 -25.73
C GLU A 73 5.55 10.91 -24.20
N ILE A 74 6.72 11.01 -23.55
CA ILE A 74 6.83 11.06 -22.10
C ILE A 74 6.10 12.28 -21.50
N GLU A 75 6.11 13.41 -22.21
CA GLU A 75 5.39 14.62 -21.83
C GLU A 75 3.88 14.41 -21.83
N ILE A 76 3.34 13.66 -22.79
CA ILE A 76 1.91 13.35 -22.90
C ILE A 76 1.48 12.47 -21.72
N MET A 77 2.29 11.48 -21.36
CA MET A 77 2.05 10.61 -20.20
C MET A 77 2.08 11.42 -18.89
N PHE A 78 3.09 12.28 -18.74
CA PHE A 78 3.25 13.13 -17.56
C PHE A 78 2.10 14.14 -17.44
N ASP A 79 1.69 14.78 -18.54
CA ASP A 79 0.60 15.75 -18.56
C ASP A 79 -0.76 15.15 -18.20
N ALA A 80 -0.98 13.88 -18.53
CA ALA A 80 -2.19 13.17 -18.12
C ALA A 80 -2.34 13.08 -16.59
N TRP A 81 -1.24 13.14 -15.84
CA TRP A 81 -1.22 13.13 -14.38
C TRP A 81 -1.20 14.54 -13.75
N THR A 82 -0.74 15.54 -14.49
CA THR A 82 -0.40 16.86 -13.93
C THR A 82 -1.23 18.01 -14.47
N THR A 83 -2.11 17.74 -15.42
CA THR A 83 -3.06 18.72 -15.96
C THR A 83 -4.48 18.34 -15.54
N ALA A 84 -5.16 19.18 -14.77
CA ALA A 84 -6.47 18.86 -14.20
C ALA A 84 -7.49 18.42 -15.26
N ASP A 85 -7.57 19.13 -16.40
CA ASP A 85 -8.50 18.79 -17.50
C ASP A 85 -8.20 17.43 -18.14
N GLN A 86 -6.95 16.95 -18.10
CA GLN A 86 -6.58 15.62 -18.58
C GLN A 86 -6.78 14.57 -17.52
N PHE A 87 -6.44 14.86 -16.27
CA PHE A 87 -6.55 13.97 -15.13
C PHE A 87 -8.00 13.50 -14.93
N VAL A 88 -8.97 14.39 -15.03
CA VAL A 88 -10.40 14.08 -14.88
C VAL A 88 -10.97 13.22 -16.02
N GLN A 89 -10.24 13.02 -17.11
CA GLN A 89 -10.72 12.16 -18.20
C GLN A 89 -10.62 10.67 -17.88
N TRP A 90 -9.80 10.30 -16.90
CA TRP A 90 -9.52 8.90 -16.65
C TRP A 90 -9.57 8.52 -15.15
N PHE A 91 -9.54 9.48 -14.22
CA PHE A 91 -9.47 9.20 -12.79
C PHE A 91 -10.66 9.78 -12.00
N PRO A 92 -10.68 11.03 -11.49
CA PRO A 92 -11.79 11.58 -10.71
C PRO A 92 -12.85 12.26 -11.60
N GLY A 93 -13.92 12.77 -10.96
CA GLY A 93 -14.94 13.62 -11.62
C GLY A 93 -14.49 15.07 -11.75
N TRP A 94 -13.72 15.57 -10.78
CA TRP A 94 -13.16 16.92 -10.77
C TRP A 94 -11.81 16.92 -10.06
N ALA A 95 -10.95 17.89 -10.35
CA ALA A 95 -9.65 18.06 -9.73
C ALA A 95 -9.21 19.52 -9.72
N GLU A 96 -8.54 19.94 -8.63
CA GLU A 96 -7.80 21.18 -8.49
C GLU A 96 -6.36 20.84 -8.13
N MET A 97 -5.39 21.36 -8.87
CA MET A 97 -4.00 20.92 -8.77
C MET A 97 -3.03 22.09 -8.90
N THR A 98 -2.13 22.23 -7.93
CA THR A 98 -0.97 23.14 -8.00
C THR A 98 0.29 22.30 -8.11
N VAL A 99 0.66 21.92 -9.34
CA VAL A 99 1.71 20.93 -9.62
C VAL A 99 3.09 21.58 -9.52
N THR A 100 3.51 21.83 -8.28
CA THR A 100 4.86 22.28 -7.89
C THR A 100 5.22 21.61 -6.58
N GLU A 101 6.50 21.52 -6.23
CA GLU A 101 6.92 21.04 -4.90
C GLU A 101 6.24 21.86 -3.80
N GLY A 102 5.63 21.17 -2.83
CA GLY A 102 4.82 21.75 -1.76
C GLY A 102 3.42 22.24 -2.19
N GLY A 103 3.10 22.20 -3.49
CA GLY A 103 1.77 22.55 -3.97
C GLY A 103 0.71 21.53 -3.57
N GLU A 104 -0.52 21.98 -3.42
CA GLU A 104 -1.65 21.17 -2.99
C GLU A 104 -2.42 20.59 -4.18
N TYR A 105 -3.08 19.47 -3.96
CA TYR A 105 -4.12 18.98 -4.84
C TYR A 105 -5.37 18.58 -4.07
N ARG A 106 -6.50 18.67 -4.75
CA ARG A 106 -7.81 18.17 -4.29
C ARG A 106 -8.53 17.54 -5.47
N PHE A 107 -9.20 16.45 -5.24
CA PHE A 107 -10.08 15.85 -6.25
C PHE A 107 -11.20 15.02 -5.60
N GLY A 108 -12.24 14.74 -6.38
CA GLY A 108 -13.37 13.97 -5.94
C GLY A 108 -14.22 13.46 -7.11
N TRP A 109 -15.29 12.76 -6.78
CA TRP A 109 -16.25 12.22 -7.76
C TRP A 109 -17.59 12.93 -7.64
N ASP A 110 -18.26 13.10 -8.77
CA ASP A 110 -19.56 13.73 -8.82
C ASP A 110 -20.58 12.97 -7.94
N GLY A 111 -21.25 13.70 -7.06
CA GLY A 111 -22.23 13.15 -6.13
C GLY A 111 -21.63 12.53 -4.85
N TRP A 112 -20.33 12.68 -4.64
CA TRP A 112 -19.66 12.35 -3.38
C TRP A 112 -19.32 13.61 -2.62
N GLU A 113 -19.45 13.58 -1.29
CA GLU A 113 -19.08 14.71 -0.42
C GLU A 113 -17.59 14.64 -0.02
N GLU A 114 -17.00 13.46 -0.15
CA GLU A 114 -15.62 13.20 0.24
C GLU A 114 -14.65 13.67 -0.83
N GLU A 115 -13.57 14.31 -0.37
CA GLU A 115 -12.47 14.80 -1.18
C GLU A 115 -11.17 14.09 -0.79
N TRP A 116 -10.36 13.76 -1.78
CA TRP A 116 -8.96 13.39 -1.60
C TRP A 116 -8.11 14.64 -1.65
N VAL A 117 -7.25 14.82 -0.66
CA VAL A 117 -6.35 15.97 -0.56
C VAL A 117 -4.93 15.50 -0.32
N GLY A 118 -3.96 16.27 -0.78
CA GLY A 118 -2.55 15.98 -0.56
C GLY A 118 -1.65 17.04 -1.14
N ASN A 119 -0.34 16.77 -1.07
CA ASN A 119 0.70 17.68 -1.51
C ASN A 119 1.67 16.98 -2.45
N TYR A 120 2.21 17.73 -3.41
CA TYR A 120 3.33 17.30 -4.23
C TYR A 120 4.63 17.42 -3.43
N ILE A 121 5.35 16.29 -3.31
CA ILE A 121 6.64 16.21 -2.62
C ILE A 121 7.79 16.51 -3.58
N GLU A 122 7.70 15.99 -4.82
CA GLU A 122 8.72 16.16 -5.85
C GLU A 122 8.04 16.28 -7.23
N VAL A 123 8.47 17.23 -8.04
CA VAL A 123 7.99 17.43 -9.42
C VAL A 123 9.19 17.61 -10.33
N ASP A 124 9.71 16.53 -10.89
CA ASP A 124 10.78 16.52 -11.91
C ASP A 124 10.20 16.18 -13.28
N ARG A 125 9.72 17.21 -13.98
CA ARG A 125 9.07 17.06 -15.29
C ARG A 125 10.08 16.71 -16.39
N PRO A 126 9.80 15.75 -17.27
CA PRO A 126 8.65 14.83 -17.29
C PRO A 126 8.95 13.46 -16.64
N LYS A 127 9.95 13.35 -15.77
CA LYS A 127 10.54 12.08 -15.33
C LYS A 127 9.97 11.52 -14.05
N LYS A 128 9.54 12.40 -13.12
CA LYS A 128 9.12 11.95 -11.80
C LYS A 128 8.06 12.86 -11.19
N LEU A 129 7.12 12.24 -10.48
CA LEU A 129 6.12 12.92 -9.68
C LEU A 129 5.96 12.14 -8.37
N VAL A 130 6.11 12.81 -7.23
CA VAL A 130 5.88 12.22 -5.90
C VAL A 130 4.85 13.05 -5.16
N PHE A 131 3.86 12.40 -4.58
CA PHE A 131 2.81 13.09 -3.83
C PHE A 131 2.33 12.24 -2.65
N THR A 132 1.86 12.91 -1.61
CA THR A 132 1.21 12.25 -0.47
C THR A 132 -0.14 11.70 -0.89
N TRP A 133 -0.62 10.68 -0.20
CA TRP A 133 -1.93 10.09 -0.44
C TRP A 133 -2.63 9.87 0.90
N LEU A 134 -3.68 10.64 1.12
CA LEU A 134 -4.50 10.57 2.32
C LEU A 134 -5.97 10.39 1.91
N PRO A 135 -6.53 9.20 2.05
CA PRO A 135 -7.93 8.97 1.76
C PRO A 135 -8.82 9.63 2.83
N PRO A 136 -10.05 10.06 2.48
CA PRO A 136 -10.99 10.61 3.45
C PRO A 136 -11.33 9.60 4.55
N VAL A 137 -11.44 10.07 5.79
CA VAL A 137 -11.77 9.23 6.97
C VAL A 137 -13.13 8.53 6.81
N ALA A 138 -14.07 9.14 6.11
CA ALA A 138 -15.38 8.55 5.83
C ALA A 138 -15.31 7.30 4.94
N VAL A 139 -14.28 7.22 4.08
CA VAL A 139 -14.05 6.07 3.18
C VAL A 139 -13.20 5.00 3.87
N PHE A 140 -12.24 5.42 4.72
CA PHE A 140 -11.35 4.55 5.48
C PHE A 140 -11.42 4.88 6.97
N PRO A 141 -12.48 4.43 7.70
CA PRO A 141 -12.73 4.83 9.08
C PRO A 141 -11.73 4.25 10.09
N ILE A 142 -10.94 3.24 9.71
CA ILE A 142 -9.93 2.63 10.59
C ILE A 142 -8.57 3.26 10.26
N GLY A 143 -8.35 4.49 10.79
CA GLY A 143 -7.03 5.09 10.81
C GLY A 143 -6.53 5.57 9.47
N ALA A 144 -7.24 6.53 8.84
CA ALA A 144 -6.67 7.24 7.69
C ALA A 144 -5.29 7.78 8.06
N TYR A 145 -4.27 7.29 7.40
CA TYR A 145 -2.89 7.74 7.54
C TYR A 145 -2.33 8.08 6.16
N GLU A 146 -1.34 8.94 6.17
CA GLU A 146 -0.72 9.40 4.93
C GLU A 146 0.23 8.32 4.38
N THR A 147 0.08 8.04 3.11
CA THR A 147 0.96 7.17 2.32
C THR A 147 1.60 7.98 1.19
N THR A 148 2.49 7.39 0.42
CA THR A 148 3.20 8.09 -0.64
C THR A 148 3.05 7.37 -1.97
N VAL A 149 2.69 8.12 -3.01
CA VAL A 149 2.69 7.65 -4.39
C VAL A 149 3.86 8.27 -5.13
N THR A 150 4.65 7.43 -5.79
CA THR A 150 5.75 7.81 -6.68
C THR A 150 5.45 7.34 -8.09
N LEU A 151 5.48 8.24 -9.04
CA LEU A 151 5.43 7.96 -10.47
C LEU A 151 6.78 8.23 -11.07
N SER A 152 7.32 7.26 -11.81
CA SER A 152 8.55 7.40 -12.59
C SER A 152 8.22 7.17 -14.06
N PHE A 153 8.77 7.99 -14.94
CA PHE A 153 8.55 7.95 -16.37
C PHE A 153 9.88 7.82 -17.09
N GLU A 154 9.95 6.91 -18.05
CA GLU A 154 11.15 6.63 -18.85
C GLU A 154 10.79 6.61 -20.34
N ASP A 155 11.51 7.38 -21.14
CA ASP A 155 11.39 7.33 -22.59
C ASP A 155 12.24 6.17 -23.16
N LEU A 156 11.57 5.23 -23.80
CA LEU A 156 12.15 4.07 -24.47
C LEU A 156 12.11 4.23 -26.00
N GLN A 157 12.49 5.42 -26.49
CA GLN A 157 12.55 5.74 -27.93
C GLN A 157 11.17 5.66 -28.61
N GLY A 158 10.21 6.45 -28.10
CA GLY A 158 8.85 6.54 -28.62
C GLY A 158 7.84 5.63 -27.92
N ILE A 159 8.28 4.93 -26.89
CA ILE A 159 7.42 4.22 -25.92
C ILE A 159 7.73 4.81 -24.55
N THR A 160 6.73 5.26 -23.83
CA THR A 160 6.90 5.67 -22.44
C THR A 160 6.59 4.52 -21.50
N ARG A 161 7.55 4.18 -20.64
CA ARG A 161 7.34 3.34 -19.48
C ARG A 161 6.99 4.22 -18.29
N MET A 162 5.85 3.95 -17.66
CA MET A 162 5.48 4.54 -16.39
C MET A 162 5.46 3.46 -15.31
N THR A 163 6.09 3.74 -14.17
CA THR A 163 6.02 2.89 -12.97
C THR A 163 5.34 3.69 -11.87
N LEU A 164 4.28 3.13 -11.30
CA LEU A 164 3.61 3.60 -10.10
C LEU A 164 4.09 2.76 -8.92
N GLU A 165 4.57 3.43 -7.89
CA GLU A 165 4.87 2.84 -6.58
C GLU A 165 4.04 3.55 -5.52
N HIS A 166 3.30 2.77 -4.72
CA HIS A 166 2.53 3.30 -3.59
C HIS A 166 2.98 2.57 -2.33
N SER A 167 3.54 3.31 -1.40
CA SER A 167 4.21 2.81 -0.20
C SER A 167 3.70 3.50 1.07
N GLY A 168 4.08 2.95 2.23
CA GLY A 168 3.68 3.48 3.53
C GLY A 168 2.45 2.79 4.11
N PHE A 169 1.99 1.69 3.53
CA PHE A 169 0.87 0.89 4.06
C PHE A 169 1.23 0.26 5.40
N GLN A 170 0.25 0.18 6.30
CA GLN A 170 0.39 -0.45 7.61
C GLN A 170 -0.06 -1.91 7.60
N ASP A 171 -0.88 -2.32 6.63
CA ASP A 171 -1.32 -3.70 6.49
C ASP A 171 -1.48 -4.15 5.03
N GLY A 172 -1.48 -5.48 4.84
CA GLY A 172 -1.59 -6.11 3.53
C GLY A 172 -2.96 -5.95 2.86
N PRO A 173 -4.08 -6.12 3.56
CA PRO A 173 -5.42 -5.91 3.00
C PRO A 173 -5.62 -4.52 2.40
N GLU A 174 -5.16 -3.47 3.05
CA GLU A 174 -5.25 -2.11 2.54
C GLU A 174 -4.38 -1.94 1.29
N MET A 175 -3.14 -2.44 1.32
CA MET A 175 -2.26 -2.44 0.15
C MET A 175 -2.90 -3.13 -1.06
N GLU A 176 -3.49 -4.32 -0.89
CA GLU A 176 -4.14 -5.05 -1.99
C GLU A 176 -5.37 -4.32 -2.53
N SER A 177 -6.14 -3.65 -1.66
CA SER A 177 -7.26 -2.80 -2.09
C SER A 177 -6.80 -1.64 -2.97
N HIS A 178 -5.70 -0.96 -2.59
CA HIS A 178 -5.12 0.10 -3.41
C HIS A 178 -4.53 -0.42 -4.72
N LYS A 179 -3.93 -1.60 -4.72
CA LYS A 179 -3.42 -2.24 -5.94
C LYS A 179 -4.53 -2.56 -6.93
N GLU A 180 -5.67 -3.07 -6.47
CA GLU A 180 -6.84 -3.31 -7.31
C GLU A 180 -7.38 -2.00 -7.90
N ALA A 181 -7.55 -0.97 -7.05
CA ALA A 181 -8.02 0.34 -7.48
C ALA A 181 -7.08 0.98 -8.52
N TRP A 182 -5.78 1.01 -8.25
CA TRP A 182 -4.79 1.54 -9.19
C TRP A 182 -4.80 0.78 -10.52
N SER A 183 -4.94 -0.54 -10.48
CA SER A 183 -5.02 -1.36 -11.71
C SER A 183 -6.20 -0.94 -12.59
N GLY A 184 -7.36 -0.65 -11.99
CA GLY A 184 -8.54 -0.15 -12.68
C GLY A 184 -8.33 1.24 -13.28
N TYR A 185 -7.74 2.17 -12.52
CA TYR A 185 -7.47 3.53 -13.01
C TYR A 185 -6.39 3.54 -14.10
N LEU A 186 -5.35 2.74 -14.00
CA LEU A 186 -4.34 2.63 -15.05
C LEU A 186 -4.91 2.02 -16.33
N TYR A 187 -5.91 1.14 -16.24
CA TYR A 187 -6.64 0.68 -17.41
C TYR A 187 -7.39 1.84 -18.10
N ASN A 188 -8.03 2.74 -17.33
CA ASN A 188 -8.69 3.93 -17.87
C ASN A 188 -7.68 4.90 -18.48
N LEU A 189 -6.54 5.15 -17.81
CA LEU A 189 -5.45 5.99 -18.34
C LEU A 189 -4.96 5.48 -19.70
N ARG A 190 -4.73 4.17 -19.79
CA ARG A 190 -4.33 3.53 -21.05
C ARG A 190 -5.38 3.79 -22.16
N ALA A 191 -6.65 3.58 -21.85
CA ALA A 191 -7.72 3.81 -22.81
C ALA A 191 -7.78 5.26 -23.27
N TYR A 192 -7.64 6.22 -22.33
CA TYR A 192 -7.61 7.65 -22.61
C TYR A 192 -6.45 8.03 -23.54
N LEU A 193 -5.23 7.58 -23.23
CA LEU A 193 -4.03 7.94 -23.98
C LEU A 193 -3.98 7.32 -25.38
N LEU A 194 -4.55 6.14 -25.59
CA LEU A 194 -4.58 5.48 -26.91
C LEU A 194 -5.70 5.97 -27.83
N GLN A 195 -6.59 6.83 -27.36
CA GLN A 195 -7.66 7.44 -28.17
C GLN A 195 -7.31 8.84 -28.70
N ARG A 196 -6.12 9.35 -28.39
CA ARG A 196 -5.66 10.73 -28.72
C ARG A 196 -5.00 10.80 -30.09
#